data_b7d9c784c60606394096f8f5557e57b2
#
_entry.id   b7d9c784c60606394096f8f5557e57b2
#
_cell.length_a   1.000
_cell.length_b   1.000
_cell.length_c   1.000
_cell.angle_alpha   90.00
_cell.angle_beta   90.00
_cell.angle_gamma   90.00
#
_symmetry.space_group_name_H-M   'P 1'
#
loop_
_entity.id
_entity.type
_entity.pdbx_description
1 polymer ?
#
loop_
_entity_poly.entity_id
_entity_poly.type
_entity_poly.pdbx_seq_one_letter_code
_entity_poly.pdbx_strand_id
1 'polypeptide(L)'
;TEYQTEKESDEKTAKLLQNELEELSTYLGMTDVQGEGITIILTDNGGNELKNSDEKIVSVSSLDLLRVIRDLLSAGAEAISINDQRIIGNSDIFLIGSSSTPFIQVNGQRITSPYVIKAIGNKAYLESAVSISSSMLQALKEEGHGVEIQTSGYNRPVVIKAYTGTID
;
A
#
# COMPACT_ATOMS: atom_id res chain seq x y z
N THR A 1 -41.17 28.80 12.65
CA THR A 1 -41.62 28.07 13.83
C THR A 1 -40.55 27.14 14.34
N GLU A 2 -40.51 26.92 15.63
CA GLU A 2 -39.52 26.06 16.29
C GLU A 2 -39.48 24.64 15.72
N TYR A 3 -40.61 24.09 15.34
CA TYR A 3 -40.70 22.72 14.79
C TYR A 3 -39.97 22.61 13.44
N GLN A 4 -40.09 23.56 12.57
CA GLN A 4 -39.38 23.54 11.29
C GLN A 4 -37.87 23.72 11.45
N THR A 5 -37.44 24.54 12.41
CA THR A 5 -36.03 24.74 12.71
C THR A 5 -35.39 23.45 13.26
N GLU A 6 -36.07 22.74 14.15
CA GLU A 6 -35.59 21.46 14.67
C GLU A 6 -35.47 20.39 13.59
N LYS A 7 -36.45 20.32 12.67
CA LYS A 7 -36.44 19.37 11.57
C LYS A 7 -35.29 19.62 10.60
N GLU A 8 -35.03 20.90 10.25
CA GLU A 8 -33.90 21.25 9.42
C GLU A 8 -32.58 20.96 10.10
N SER A 9 -32.46 21.19 11.38
CA SER A 9 -31.27 20.86 12.16
C SER A 9 -31.00 19.36 12.18
N ASP A 10 -32.05 18.54 12.35
CA ASP A 10 -31.94 17.08 12.36
C ASP A 10 -31.50 16.54 10.99
N GLU A 11 -32.04 17.09 9.90
CA GLU A 11 -31.64 16.71 8.55
C GLU A 11 -30.17 17.05 8.27
N LYS A 12 -29.72 18.24 8.69
CA LYS A 12 -28.33 18.63 8.55
C LYS A 12 -27.40 17.72 9.37
N THR A 13 -27.81 17.40 10.60
CA THR A 13 -27.02 16.52 11.47
C THR A 13 -26.90 15.14 10.86
N ALA A 14 -28.00 14.57 10.33
CA ALA A 14 -27.97 13.27 9.68
C ALA A 14 -27.05 13.25 8.47
N LYS A 15 -27.05 14.32 7.67
CA LYS A 15 -26.18 14.42 6.50
C LYS A 15 -24.72 14.54 6.91
N LEU A 16 -24.41 15.30 7.96
CA LEU A 16 -23.05 15.41 8.47
C LEU A 16 -22.53 14.06 8.99
N LEU A 17 -23.37 13.32 9.72
CA LEU A 17 -23.01 11.99 10.23
C LEU A 17 -22.76 11.03 9.07
N GLN A 18 -23.56 11.08 8.01
CA GLN A 18 -23.35 10.24 6.84
C GLN A 18 -22.02 10.56 6.16
N ASN A 19 -21.69 11.84 6.00
CA ASN A 19 -20.41 12.26 5.43
C ASN A 19 -19.22 11.81 6.29
N GLU A 20 -19.34 11.93 7.61
CA GLU A 20 -18.32 11.46 8.53
C GLU A 20 -18.11 9.94 8.44
N LEU A 21 -19.20 9.17 8.30
CA LEU A 21 -19.11 7.73 8.11
C LEU A 21 -18.40 7.37 6.81
N GLU A 22 -18.69 8.07 5.74
CA GLU A 22 -18.02 7.85 4.45
C GLU A 22 -16.53 8.16 4.54
N GLU A 23 -16.16 9.29 5.14
CA GLU A 23 -14.76 9.65 5.34
C GLU A 23 -14.05 8.64 6.24
N LEU A 24 -14.68 8.23 7.32
CA LEU A 24 -14.10 7.26 8.23
C LEU A 24 -13.95 5.91 7.56
N SER A 25 -14.92 5.47 6.76
CA SER A 25 -14.84 4.22 6.01
C SER A 25 -13.69 4.25 5.02
N THR A 26 -13.46 5.37 4.33
CA THR A 26 -12.33 5.53 3.43
C THR A 26 -11.01 5.51 4.20
N TYR A 27 -10.94 6.23 5.31
CA TYR A 27 -9.75 6.27 6.17
C TYR A 27 -9.41 4.89 6.73
N LEU A 28 -10.40 4.12 7.14
CA LEU A 28 -10.21 2.75 7.65
C LEU A 28 -9.97 1.71 6.53
N GLY A 29 -10.04 2.13 5.27
CA GLY A 29 -9.81 1.22 4.17
C GLY A 29 -10.98 0.32 3.83
N MET A 30 -12.19 0.71 4.20
CA MET A 30 -13.41 -0.08 4.00
C MET A 30 -14.07 0.10 2.64
N THR A 31 -13.55 1.01 1.82
CA THR A 31 -14.07 1.27 0.47
C THR A 31 -12.95 1.17 -0.55
N ASP A 32 -13.31 0.74 -1.76
CA ASP A 32 -12.38 0.79 -2.87
C ASP A 32 -12.10 2.26 -3.21
N VAL A 33 -10.86 2.56 -3.53
CA VAL A 33 -10.44 3.92 -3.90
C VAL A 33 -9.63 3.88 -5.18
N GLN A 34 -9.68 4.97 -5.93
CA GLN A 34 -8.85 5.13 -7.11
C GLN A 34 -8.40 6.58 -7.24
N GLY A 35 -7.27 6.79 -7.87
CA GLY A 35 -6.75 8.12 -8.08
C GLY A 35 -5.36 8.12 -8.65
N GLU A 36 -4.77 9.30 -8.67
CA GLU A 36 -3.39 9.50 -9.05
C GLU A 36 -2.46 8.78 -8.08
N GLY A 37 -1.39 8.20 -8.58
CA GLY A 37 -0.43 7.55 -7.73
C GLY A 37 0.63 6.77 -8.49
N ILE A 38 1.26 5.82 -7.81
CA ILE A 38 2.31 4.98 -8.40
C ILE A 38 2.05 3.51 -8.10
N THR A 39 2.61 2.65 -8.94
CA THR A 39 2.67 1.21 -8.73
C THR A 39 4.13 0.80 -8.73
N ILE A 40 4.55 0.09 -7.71
CA ILE A 40 5.91 -0.43 -7.57
C ILE A 40 5.85 -1.94 -7.71
N ILE A 41 6.67 -2.49 -8.59
CA ILE A 41 6.81 -3.93 -8.74
C ILE A 41 8.20 -4.30 -8.21
N LEU A 42 8.22 -5.07 -7.14
CA LEU A 42 9.43 -5.45 -6.43
C LEU A 42 9.56 -6.98 -6.48
N THR A 43 10.69 -7.46 -6.95
CA THR A 43 10.98 -8.90 -7.01
C THR A 43 12.12 -9.25 -6.07
N ASP A 44 12.16 -10.51 -5.63
CA ASP A 44 13.19 -10.97 -4.70
C ASP A 44 14.58 -10.80 -5.26
N ASN A 45 14.85 -11.30 -6.44
CA ASN A 45 16.08 -11.02 -7.14
C ASN A 45 15.78 -10.46 -8.52
N GLY A 46 16.58 -9.53 -8.97
CA GLY A 46 16.44 -8.96 -10.30
C GLY A 46 16.52 -10.05 -11.36
N GLY A 47 15.38 -10.45 -11.77
CA GLY A 47 14.99 -11.39 -12.82
C GLY A 47 16.00 -12.23 -13.58
N ASN A 48 17.20 -11.85 -13.75
CA ASN A 48 18.07 -12.49 -14.72
C ASN A 48 19.22 -13.24 -14.11
N GLU A 49 19.21 -13.38 -12.79
CA GLU A 49 20.52 -13.25 -12.45
C GLU A 49 21.04 -14.17 -11.46
N LEU A 50 20.39 -15.25 -11.29
CA LEU A 50 21.02 -16.44 -10.73
C LEU A 50 21.93 -17.07 -11.78
N LYS A 51 22.86 -16.28 -12.30
CA LYS A 51 23.85 -16.80 -13.24
C LYS A 51 24.91 -17.65 -12.55
N ASN A 52 25.04 -17.49 -11.24
CA ASN A 52 25.94 -18.31 -10.45
C ASN A 52 25.12 -19.05 -9.41
N SER A 53 25.16 -20.36 -9.45
CA SER A 53 24.49 -21.25 -8.49
C SER A 53 24.93 -21.02 -7.04
N ASP A 54 26.01 -20.27 -6.84
CA ASP A 54 26.55 -19.96 -5.51
C ASP A 54 25.98 -18.69 -4.88
N GLU A 55 25.19 -17.90 -5.64
CA GLU A 55 24.55 -16.71 -5.10
C GLU A 55 23.30 -17.09 -4.33
N LYS A 56 23.26 -16.69 -3.07
CA LYS A 56 22.07 -16.88 -2.25
C LYS A 56 20.94 -15.98 -2.77
N ILE A 57 19.75 -16.54 -2.91
CA ILE A 57 18.56 -15.76 -3.18
C ILE A 57 18.30 -14.91 -1.94
N VAL A 58 18.42 -13.59 -2.10
CA VAL A 58 18.10 -12.67 -1.03
C VAL A 58 16.63 -12.28 -1.21
N SER A 59 15.79 -12.75 -0.31
CA SER A 59 14.37 -12.45 -0.35
C SER A 59 14.09 -11.09 0.26
N VAL A 60 13.08 -10.41 -0.27
CA VAL A 60 12.54 -9.20 0.35
C VAL A 60 11.93 -9.59 1.69
N SER A 61 12.27 -8.87 2.75
CA SER A 61 11.74 -9.16 4.09
C SER A 61 10.49 -8.33 4.37
N SER A 62 9.73 -8.75 5.38
CA SER A 62 8.58 -7.97 5.85
C SER A 62 8.99 -6.59 6.34
N LEU A 63 10.15 -6.48 6.96
CA LEU A 63 10.68 -5.19 7.42
C LEU A 63 11.00 -4.27 6.25
N ASP A 64 11.53 -4.83 5.16
CA ASP A 64 11.81 -4.06 3.93
C ASP A 64 10.51 -3.46 3.37
N LEU A 65 9.45 -4.27 3.31
CA LEU A 65 8.15 -3.80 2.85
C LEU A 65 7.57 -2.72 3.76
N LEU A 66 7.70 -2.87 5.07
CA LEU A 66 7.27 -1.85 6.03
C LEU A 66 8.00 -0.52 5.83
N ARG A 67 9.29 -0.58 5.54
CA ARG A 67 10.08 0.64 5.28
C ARG A 67 9.67 1.32 3.98
N VAL A 68 9.39 0.56 2.94
CA VAL A 68 8.86 1.12 1.69
C VAL A 68 7.51 1.80 1.95
N ILE A 69 6.62 1.15 2.69
CA ILE A 69 5.33 1.74 3.07
C ILE A 69 5.53 3.03 3.85
N ARG A 70 6.48 3.06 4.78
CA ARG A 70 6.79 4.26 5.56
C ARG A 70 7.24 5.41 4.66
N ASP A 71 8.09 5.13 3.69
CA ASP A 71 8.54 6.14 2.74
C ASP A 71 7.37 6.71 1.95
N LEU A 72 6.45 5.86 1.51
CA LEU A 72 5.25 6.28 0.80
C LEU A 72 4.31 7.11 1.67
N LEU A 73 4.08 6.70 2.91
CA LEU A 73 3.26 7.45 3.86
C LEU A 73 3.85 8.82 4.15
N SER A 74 5.17 8.89 4.30
CA SER A 74 5.88 10.15 4.52
C SER A 74 5.75 11.10 3.33
N ALA A 75 5.56 10.55 2.14
CA ALA A 75 5.35 11.34 0.92
C ALA A 75 3.89 11.72 0.70
N GLY A 76 3.00 11.39 1.63
CA GLY A 76 1.60 11.77 1.57
C GLY A 76 0.68 10.74 0.92
N ALA A 77 1.06 9.48 0.86
CA ALA A 77 0.17 8.44 0.34
C ALA A 77 -1.11 8.37 1.17
N GLU A 78 -2.23 8.40 0.50
CA GLU A 78 -3.56 8.36 1.12
C GLU A 78 -4.10 6.93 1.25
N ALA A 79 -3.66 6.05 0.37
CA ALA A 79 -4.03 4.64 0.38
C ALA A 79 -2.90 3.82 -0.19
N ILE A 80 -2.67 2.65 0.39
CA ILE A 80 -1.60 1.73 -0.03
C ILE A 80 -2.15 0.31 -0.03
N SER A 81 -1.72 -0.51 -1.00
CA SER A 81 -1.96 -1.95 -1.00
C SER A 81 -0.71 -2.70 -1.41
N ILE A 82 -0.60 -3.95 -0.99
CA ILE A 82 0.43 -4.89 -1.42
C ILE A 82 -0.27 -6.15 -1.91
N ASN A 83 -0.06 -6.52 -3.17
CA ASN A 83 -0.68 -7.71 -3.78
C ASN A 83 -2.19 -7.77 -3.50
N ASP A 84 -2.87 -6.64 -3.72
CA ASP A 84 -4.31 -6.45 -3.52
C ASP A 84 -4.77 -6.50 -2.05
N GLN A 85 -3.84 -6.51 -1.10
CA GLN A 85 -4.16 -6.40 0.32
C GLN A 85 -4.05 -4.94 0.76
N ARG A 86 -5.17 -4.34 1.13
CA ARG A 86 -5.22 -2.95 1.61
C ARG A 86 -4.47 -2.81 2.92
N ILE A 87 -3.56 -1.86 3.00
CA ILE A 87 -2.83 -1.58 4.23
C ILE A 87 -3.60 -0.55 5.04
N ILE A 88 -3.94 -0.92 6.26
CA ILE A 88 -4.62 -0.04 7.22
C ILE A 88 -3.87 -0.09 8.55
N GLY A 89 -4.30 0.72 9.52
CA GLY A 89 -3.62 0.78 10.83
C GLY A 89 -3.52 -0.57 11.55
N ASN A 90 -4.48 -1.46 11.33
CA ASN A 90 -4.49 -2.81 11.92
C ASN A 90 -3.91 -3.89 11.02
N SER A 91 -3.32 -3.53 9.89
CA SER A 91 -2.72 -4.51 8.98
C SER A 91 -1.45 -5.10 9.59
N ASP A 92 -1.36 -6.41 9.48
CA ASP A 92 -0.20 -7.15 9.92
C ASP A 92 0.64 -7.56 8.72
N ILE A 93 1.93 -7.27 8.79
CA ILE A 93 2.90 -7.69 7.80
C ILE A 93 4.01 -8.42 8.54
N PHE A 94 4.12 -9.72 8.35
CA PHE A 94 5.19 -10.47 9.01
C PHE A 94 5.68 -11.64 8.17
N LEU A 95 6.90 -12.05 8.51
CA LEU A 95 7.53 -13.20 7.90
C LEU A 95 7.09 -14.44 8.65
N ILE A 96 6.54 -15.41 7.92
CA ILE A 96 6.05 -16.68 8.48
C ILE A 96 6.72 -17.83 7.74
N GLY A 97 6.72 -18.98 8.35
CA GLY A 97 7.26 -20.21 7.78
C GLY A 97 8.60 -20.61 8.39
N SER A 98 9.17 -21.68 7.86
CA SER A 98 10.47 -22.18 8.33
C SER A 98 11.61 -21.34 7.74
N SER A 99 12.81 -21.46 8.31
CA SER A 99 13.98 -20.79 7.76
C SER A 99 14.33 -21.24 6.35
N SER A 100 13.86 -22.42 5.93
CA SER A 100 14.08 -22.94 4.57
C SER A 100 13.00 -22.47 3.58
N THR A 101 11.78 -22.19 4.04
CA THR A 101 10.67 -21.75 3.18
C THR A 101 9.90 -20.60 3.82
N PRO A 102 10.55 -19.45 4.03
CA PRO A 102 9.85 -18.31 4.60
C PRO A 102 8.87 -17.68 3.59
N PHE A 103 7.80 -17.12 4.09
CA PHE A 103 6.86 -16.35 3.27
C PHE A 103 6.34 -15.16 4.05
N ILE A 104 5.89 -14.15 3.33
CA ILE A 104 5.34 -12.94 3.93
C ILE A 104 3.82 -13.05 3.95
N GLN A 105 3.23 -12.67 5.08
CA GLN A 105 1.79 -12.65 5.24
C GLN A 105 1.32 -11.23 5.51
N VAL A 106 0.33 -10.79 4.77
CA VAL A 106 -0.29 -9.47 4.93
C VAL A 106 -1.79 -9.68 5.11
N ASN A 107 -2.36 -9.13 6.18
CA ASN A 107 -3.79 -9.25 6.48
C ASN A 107 -4.27 -10.71 6.50
N GLY A 108 -3.43 -11.62 6.97
CA GLY A 108 -3.77 -13.05 7.00
C GLY A 108 -3.61 -13.76 5.67
N GLN A 109 -3.17 -13.08 4.62
CA GLN A 109 -2.99 -13.67 3.30
C GLN A 109 -1.50 -13.80 2.96
N ARG A 110 -1.12 -14.97 2.48
CA ARG A 110 0.24 -15.21 2.01
C ARG A 110 0.48 -14.44 0.72
N ILE A 111 1.59 -13.72 0.68
CA ILE A 111 2.03 -13.04 -0.54
C ILE A 111 3.44 -13.50 -0.90
N THR A 112 3.72 -13.48 -2.17
CA THR A 112 5.01 -13.89 -2.71
C THR A 112 5.48 -12.89 -3.76
N SER A 113 6.78 -12.91 -4.07
CA SER A 113 7.33 -12.16 -5.19
C SER A 113 6.63 -12.56 -6.53
N PRO A 114 6.31 -11.62 -7.41
CA PRO A 114 6.57 -10.18 -7.28
C PRO A 114 5.61 -9.50 -6.32
N TYR A 115 6.13 -8.52 -5.58
CA TYR A 115 5.32 -7.71 -4.68
C TYR A 115 4.86 -6.47 -5.44
N VAL A 116 3.55 -6.32 -5.60
CA VAL A 116 2.95 -5.18 -6.30
C VAL A 116 2.40 -4.21 -5.27
N ILE A 117 3.11 -3.11 -5.09
CA ILE A 117 2.76 -2.08 -4.11
C ILE A 117 2.10 -0.93 -4.86
N LYS A 118 0.85 -0.63 -4.51
CA LYS A 118 0.11 0.47 -5.09
C LYS A 118 -0.08 1.56 -4.04
N ALA A 119 0.13 2.81 -4.43
CA ALA A 119 -0.05 3.95 -3.55
C ALA A 119 -0.78 5.06 -4.29
N ILE A 120 -1.79 5.63 -3.64
CA ILE A 120 -2.57 6.75 -4.16
C ILE A 120 -2.14 8.02 -3.44
N GLY A 121 -1.87 9.08 -4.20
CA GLY A 121 -1.42 10.35 -3.71
C GLY A 121 -0.82 11.15 -4.85
N ASN A 122 -0.11 12.24 -4.55
CA ASN A 122 0.58 13.01 -5.58
C ASN A 122 1.71 12.16 -6.18
N LYS A 123 1.57 11.79 -7.46
CA LYS A 123 2.51 10.85 -8.10
C LYS A 123 3.95 11.38 -8.15
N ALA A 124 4.13 12.67 -8.30
CA ALA A 124 5.47 13.26 -8.33
C ALA A 124 6.15 13.16 -6.97
N TYR A 125 5.42 13.40 -5.90
CA TYR A 125 5.95 13.27 -4.54
C TYR A 125 6.24 11.82 -4.18
N LEU A 126 5.34 10.92 -4.53
CA LEU A 126 5.51 9.49 -4.27
C LEU A 126 6.71 8.92 -5.04
N GLU A 127 6.79 9.22 -6.32
CA GLU A 127 7.93 8.79 -7.14
C GLU A 127 9.25 9.33 -6.61
N SER A 128 9.30 10.60 -6.25
CA SER A 128 10.51 11.23 -5.70
C SER A 128 10.93 10.54 -4.40
N ALA A 129 9.99 10.27 -3.52
CA ALA A 129 10.28 9.66 -2.22
C ALA A 129 10.91 8.28 -2.32
N VAL A 130 10.53 7.50 -3.33
CA VAL A 130 11.07 6.14 -3.52
C VAL A 130 12.27 6.10 -4.47
N SER A 131 12.56 7.20 -5.14
CA SER A 131 13.67 7.28 -6.11
C SER A 131 14.93 7.94 -5.55
N ILE A 132 14.85 8.61 -4.42
CA ILE A 132 16.03 9.24 -3.81
C ILE A 132 16.98 8.17 -3.25
N SER A 133 18.28 8.52 -3.20
CA SER A 133 19.31 7.58 -2.81
C SER A 133 19.16 7.01 -1.39
N SER A 134 18.48 7.73 -0.51
CA SER A 134 18.26 7.31 0.88
C SER A 134 16.99 6.48 1.07
N SER A 135 16.20 6.24 0.02
CA SER A 135 14.97 5.47 0.13
C SER A 135 15.26 3.98 0.29
N MET A 136 14.31 3.28 0.92
CA MET A 136 14.42 1.83 1.07
C MET A 136 14.40 1.11 -0.27
N LEU A 137 13.61 1.61 -1.22
CA LEU A 137 13.50 1.00 -2.54
C LEU A 137 14.83 1.06 -3.29
N GLN A 138 15.58 2.16 -3.18
CA GLN A 138 16.90 2.27 -3.78
C GLN A 138 17.91 1.34 -3.10
N ALA A 139 17.81 1.19 -1.79
CA ALA A 139 18.65 0.22 -1.06
C ALA A 139 18.39 -1.21 -1.54
N LEU A 140 17.13 -1.57 -1.74
CA LEU A 140 16.77 -2.89 -2.27
C LEU A 140 17.28 -3.10 -3.68
N LYS A 141 17.22 -2.07 -4.51
CA LYS A 141 17.74 -2.11 -5.87
C LYS A 141 19.25 -2.35 -5.88
N GLU A 142 19.98 -1.70 -4.98
CA GLU A 142 21.43 -1.89 -4.83
C GLU A 142 21.78 -3.29 -4.34
N GLU A 143 20.92 -3.91 -3.57
CA GLU A 143 21.09 -5.29 -3.11
C GLU A 143 20.81 -6.34 -4.19
N GLY A 144 20.34 -5.92 -5.35
CA GLY A 144 20.08 -6.81 -6.48
C GLY A 144 18.62 -7.18 -6.69
N HIS A 145 17.70 -6.58 -5.94
CA HIS A 145 16.27 -6.80 -6.14
C HIS A 145 15.78 -6.09 -7.40
N GLY A 146 14.82 -6.70 -8.10
CA GLY A 146 14.18 -6.07 -9.23
C GLY A 146 13.20 -4.99 -8.76
N VAL A 147 13.33 -3.79 -9.28
CA VAL A 147 12.48 -2.65 -8.92
C VAL A 147 11.98 -1.97 -10.18
N GLU A 148 10.67 -1.89 -10.32
CA GLU A 148 10.02 -1.15 -11.41
C GLU A 148 8.99 -0.20 -10.81
N ILE A 149 8.98 1.05 -11.25
CA ILE A 149 8.06 2.08 -10.79
C ILE A 149 7.24 2.56 -11.98
N GLN A 150 5.92 2.48 -11.87
CA GLN A 150 4.97 2.96 -12.87
C GLN A 150 4.13 4.07 -12.27
N THR A 151 3.96 5.17 -12.99
CA THR A 151 3.10 6.27 -12.57
C THR A 151 1.74 6.18 -13.24
N SER A 152 0.70 6.67 -12.57
CA SER A 152 -0.64 6.71 -13.14
C SER A 152 -0.68 7.63 -14.36
N GLY A 153 -1.48 7.23 -15.37
CA GLY A 153 -1.71 8.02 -16.57
C GLY A 153 -3.10 8.64 -16.57
N TYR A 154 -3.38 9.42 -17.62
CA TYR A 154 -4.64 10.17 -17.77
C TYR A 154 -5.88 9.29 -17.63
N ASN A 155 -5.89 8.11 -18.23
CA ASN A 155 -7.03 7.18 -18.15
C ASN A 155 -6.65 5.88 -17.42
N ARG A 156 -5.63 5.92 -16.59
CA ARG A 156 -5.12 4.75 -15.88
C ARG A 156 -4.85 5.09 -14.42
N PRO A 157 -5.91 5.31 -13.62
CA PRO A 157 -5.72 5.60 -12.20
C PRO A 157 -5.21 4.36 -11.47
N VAL A 158 -4.58 4.57 -10.34
CA VAL A 158 -4.27 3.49 -9.40
C VAL A 158 -5.56 3.12 -8.69
N VAL A 159 -5.89 1.83 -8.68
CA VAL A 159 -7.08 1.30 -8.01
C VAL A 159 -6.65 0.45 -6.83
N ILE A 160 -7.13 0.80 -5.65
CA ILE A 160 -6.85 0.04 -4.43
C ILE A 160 -8.18 -0.42 -3.83
N LYS A 161 -8.30 -1.72 -3.66
CA LYS A 161 -9.54 -2.33 -3.16
C LYS A 161 -9.67 -2.14 -1.65
N ALA A 162 -10.88 -2.31 -1.16
CA ALA A 162 -11.19 -2.25 0.26
C ALA A 162 -10.46 -3.35 1.03
N TYR A 163 -10.24 -3.08 2.31
CA TYR A 163 -9.70 -4.08 3.24
C TYR A 163 -10.68 -5.25 3.37
N THR A 164 -10.18 -6.46 3.22
CA THR A 164 -11.00 -7.68 3.25
C THR A 164 -10.84 -8.48 4.54
N GLY A 165 -9.94 -8.06 5.42
CA GLY A 165 -9.74 -8.73 6.70
C GLY A 165 -10.77 -8.32 7.75
N THR A 166 -10.65 -8.93 8.93
CA THR A 166 -11.49 -8.55 10.07
C THR A 166 -10.85 -7.39 10.84
N ILE A 167 -11.69 -6.47 11.28
CA ILE A 167 -11.27 -5.38 12.15
C ILE A 167 -11.73 -5.73 13.56
N ASP A 168 -10.79 -6.09 14.41
CA ASP A 168 -11.04 -6.37 15.82
C ASP A 168 -10.58 -5.21 16.70
#